data_0bd466cbd7a745600ebd47f7a852d98e
#
_entry.id   0bd466cbd7a745600ebd47f7a852d98e
#
_cell.length_a   1.000
_cell.length_b   1.000
_cell.length_c   1.000
_cell.angle_alpha   90.00
_cell.angle_beta   90.00
_cell.angle_gamma   90.00
#
_symmetry.space_group_name_H-M   'P 1'
#
loop_
_entity.id
_entity.type
_entity.pdbx_description
1 polymer ?
#
loop_
_entity_poly.entity_id
_entity_poly.type
_entity_poly.pdbx_seq_one_letter_code
_entity_poly.pdbx_strand_id
1 'polypeptide(L)'
;MTKKIFITGSTGFVGTNFLNFFKKDYSFTLYTKNENKVITNEDVVLHFAGKAHDLKKVFNVKEYYEVNTDLTKTIFSNFLKSKAKVFIFLSSVKAVKDNDIQNLTEEIIPNP
;
A
#
# COMPACT_ATOMS: atom_id res chain seq x y z
N MET A 1 -24.06 -3.95 8.27
CA MET A 1 -22.82 -4.62 8.68
C MET A 1 -21.61 -3.76 8.38
N THR A 2 -20.72 -3.66 9.32
CA THR A 2 -19.50 -2.88 9.17
C THR A 2 -18.53 -3.58 8.20
N LYS A 3 -18.01 -2.86 7.22
CA LYS A 3 -16.97 -3.36 6.32
C LYS A 3 -15.71 -3.69 7.10
N LYS A 4 -15.09 -4.80 6.74
CA LYS A 4 -13.82 -5.24 7.31
C LYS A 4 -12.69 -4.93 6.35
N ILE A 5 -11.68 -4.24 6.83
CA ILE A 5 -10.57 -3.74 6.03
C ILE A 5 -9.26 -4.32 6.55
N PHE A 6 -8.53 -4.98 5.67
CA PHE A 6 -7.15 -5.38 5.91
C PHE A 6 -6.23 -4.24 5.43
N ILE A 7 -5.41 -3.71 6.31
CA ILE A 7 -4.56 -2.57 5.99
C ILE A 7 -3.08 -2.88 6.25
N THR A 8 -2.23 -2.56 5.28
CA THR A 8 -0.78 -2.52 5.45
C THR A 8 -0.31 -1.06 5.54
N GLY A 9 0.83 -0.83 6.16
CA GLY A 9 1.34 0.54 6.29
C GLY A 9 0.58 1.40 7.30
N SER A 10 -0.03 0.77 8.30
CA SER A 10 -0.84 1.45 9.31
C SER A 10 -0.07 2.44 10.18
N THR A 11 1.24 2.32 10.26
CA THR A 11 2.11 3.21 11.04
C THR A 11 2.72 4.34 10.21
N GLY A 12 2.55 4.31 8.89
CA GLY A 12 3.01 5.36 8.00
C GLY A 12 2.09 6.59 8.02
N PHE A 13 2.47 7.62 7.30
CA PHE A 13 1.72 8.89 7.28
C PHE A 13 0.28 8.69 6.77
N VAL A 14 0.10 8.07 5.63
CA VAL A 14 -1.23 7.86 5.04
C VAL A 14 -2.05 6.89 5.89
N GLY A 15 -1.46 5.75 6.27
CA GLY A 15 -2.16 4.73 7.05
C GLY A 15 -2.64 5.24 8.41
N THR A 16 -1.80 5.98 9.13
CA THR A 16 -2.15 6.55 10.43
C THR A 16 -3.31 7.54 10.30
N ASN A 17 -3.26 8.44 9.32
CA ASN A 17 -4.32 9.41 9.10
C ASN A 17 -5.63 8.74 8.66
N PHE A 18 -5.55 7.75 7.79
CA PHE A 18 -6.71 6.99 7.36
C PHE A 18 -7.38 6.27 8.52
N LEU A 19 -6.61 5.57 9.35
CA LEU A 19 -7.12 4.88 10.53
C LEU A 19 -7.78 5.85 11.52
N ASN A 20 -7.14 6.96 11.82
CA ASN A 20 -7.67 7.95 12.75
C ASN A 20 -9.01 8.53 12.28
N PHE A 21 -9.15 8.72 10.98
CA PHE A 21 -10.36 9.27 10.41
C PHE A 21 -11.50 8.24 10.38
N PHE A 22 -11.22 6.99 10.02
CA PHE A 22 -12.25 5.98 9.73
C PHE A 22 -12.43 4.91 10.80
N LYS A 23 -11.70 4.96 11.91
CA LYS A 23 -11.74 3.89 12.94
C LYS A 23 -13.12 3.62 13.55
N LYS A 24 -14.03 4.58 13.45
CA LYS A 24 -15.42 4.43 13.94
C LYS A 24 -16.34 3.82 12.88
N ASP A 25 -15.98 3.91 11.60
CA ASP A 25 -16.85 3.52 10.49
C ASP A 25 -16.57 2.12 9.99
N TYR A 26 -15.33 1.64 10.17
CA TYR A 26 -14.89 0.35 9.66
C TYR A 26 -14.16 -0.46 10.73
N SER A 27 -14.15 -1.78 10.53
CA SER A 27 -13.34 -2.70 11.33
C SER A 27 -12.01 -2.96 10.61
N PHE A 28 -10.90 -2.79 11.30
CA PHE A 28 -9.57 -2.92 10.70
C PHE A 28 -8.80 -4.12 11.24
N THR A 29 -8.18 -4.86 10.32
CA THR A 29 -7.11 -5.82 10.60
C THR A 29 -5.79 -5.19 10.17
N LEU A 30 -4.90 -4.94 11.11
CA LEU A 30 -3.62 -4.31 10.83
C LEU A 30 -2.57 -5.37 10.49
N TYR A 31 -1.98 -5.27 9.32
CA TYR A 31 -0.82 -6.09 8.96
C TYR A 31 0.40 -5.61 9.73
N THR A 32 1.07 -6.55 10.37
CA THR A 32 2.37 -6.31 11.01
C THR A 32 3.39 -7.31 10.49
N LYS A 33 4.59 -6.82 10.22
CA LYS A 33 5.66 -7.62 9.61
C LYS A 33 6.00 -8.90 10.41
N ASN A 34 5.83 -8.84 11.74
CA ASN A 34 6.23 -9.92 12.63
C ASN A 34 5.15 -10.98 12.86
N GLU A 35 3.91 -10.75 12.46
CA GLU A 35 2.80 -11.63 12.79
C GLU A 35 2.31 -12.48 11.62
N ASN A 36 2.90 -12.35 10.44
CA ASN A 36 2.53 -13.12 9.23
C ASN A 36 1.01 -13.19 9.00
N LYS A 37 0.29 -12.12 9.31
CA LYS A 37 -1.15 -12.07 9.13
C LYS A 37 -1.50 -12.22 7.66
N VAL A 38 -2.49 -13.05 7.38
CA VAL A 38 -3.05 -13.22 6.04
C VAL A 38 -4.48 -12.67 5.99
N ILE A 39 -4.90 -12.31 4.80
CA ILE A 39 -6.28 -11.86 4.55
C ILE A 39 -7.20 -13.08 4.69
N THR A 40 -8.18 -13.00 5.57
CA THR A 40 -9.10 -14.12 5.85
C THR A 40 -10.53 -13.78 5.41
N ASN A 41 -11.18 -12.91 6.14
CA ASN A 41 -12.59 -12.57 5.94
C ASN A 41 -12.84 -11.07 5.79
N GLU A 42 -11.81 -10.32 5.47
CA GLU A 42 -11.92 -8.90 5.17
C GLU A 42 -12.56 -8.71 3.78
N ASP A 43 -13.25 -7.59 3.63
CA ASP A 43 -13.93 -7.21 2.38
C ASP A 43 -13.00 -6.44 1.44
N VAL A 44 -12.11 -5.64 2.02
CA VAL A 44 -11.25 -4.69 1.32
C VAL A 44 -9.82 -4.81 1.82
N VAL A 45 -8.89 -4.72 0.91
CA VAL A 45 -7.45 -4.60 1.22
C VAL A 45 -6.95 -3.22 0.86
N LEU A 46 -6.39 -2.52 1.83
CA LEU A 46 -5.69 -1.25 1.62
C LEU A 46 -4.18 -1.48 1.77
N HIS A 47 -3.47 -1.43 0.67
CA HIS A 47 -2.03 -1.64 0.68
C HIS A 47 -1.32 -0.29 0.63
N PHE A 48 -1.02 0.25 1.82
CA PHE A 48 -0.36 1.54 2.02
C PHE A 48 1.11 1.37 2.45
N ALA A 49 1.56 0.15 2.70
CA ALA A 49 2.95 -0.10 3.01
C ALA A 49 3.83 0.25 1.82
N GLY A 50 4.83 1.04 2.07
CA GLY A 50 5.81 1.41 1.09
C GLY A 50 6.93 2.18 1.77
N LYS A 51 8.14 2.00 1.28
CA LYS A 51 9.27 2.77 1.75
C LYS A 51 9.38 4.02 0.88
N ALA A 52 9.08 5.18 1.47
CA ALA A 52 9.22 6.46 0.80
C ALA A 52 10.69 6.83 0.64
N HIS A 53 10.99 7.66 -0.35
CA HIS A 53 12.31 8.23 -0.50
C HIS A 53 12.75 8.94 0.78
N ASP A 54 13.81 8.44 1.37
CA ASP A 54 14.62 9.25 2.20
C ASP A 54 15.61 10.00 1.27
N LEU A 55 15.37 11.29 1.09
CA LEU A 55 16.20 12.15 0.25
C LEU A 55 17.65 12.23 0.71
N LYS A 56 17.95 11.78 1.92
CA LYS A 56 19.25 11.94 2.52
C LYS A 56 20.16 10.74 2.35
N LYS A 57 19.64 9.53 2.15
CA LYS A 57 20.51 8.35 2.09
C LYS A 57 19.81 7.13 1.52
N VAL A 58 20.02 6.82 0.26
CA VAL A 58 19.64 5.53 -0.30
C VAL A 58 20.72 4.51 0.07
N PHE A 59 20.54 3.78 1.17
CA PHE A 59 21.56 2.84 1.60
C PHE A 59 21.32 1.43 1.15
N ASN A 60 20.08 1.06 0.82
CA ASN A 60 19.79 -0.32 0.55
C ASN A 60 18.66 -0.45 -0.49
N VAL A 61 19.07 -0.53 -1.73
CA VAL A 61 18.17 -0.77 -2.87
C VAL A 61 17.39 -2.07 -2.67
N LYS A 62 18.02 -3.10 -2.09
CA LYS A 62 17.37 -4.38 -1.78
C LYS A 62 16.18 -4.20 -0.86
N GLU A 63 16.32 -3.41 0.20
CA GLU A 63 15.22 -3.15 1.14
C GLU A 63 14.03 -2.45 0.46
N TYR A 64 14.28 -1.53 -0.47
CA TYR A 64 13.20 -0.91 -1.26
C TYR A 64 12.45 -1.93 -2.09
N TYR A 65 13.15 -2.85 -2.73
CA TYR A 65 12.52 -3.94 -3.49
C TYR A 65 11.72 -4.87 -2.59
N GLU A 66 12.27 -5.26 -1.44
CA GLU A 66 11.59 -6.13 -0.47
C GLU A 66 10.28 -5.51 0.04
N VAL A 67 10.30 -4.22 0.37
CA VAL A 67 9.11 -3.54 0.89
C VAL A 67 8.16 -3.14 -0.23
N ASN A 68 8.66 -2.52 -1.30
CA ASN A 68 7.79 -1.94 -2.32
C ASN A 68 7.34 -2.94 -3.39
N THR A 69 8.09 -4.00 -3.62
CA THR A 69 7.78 -4.97 -4.66
C THR A 69 7.40 -6.32 -4.08
N ASP A 70 8.27 -6.94 -3.30
CA ASP A 70 8.04 -8.30 -2.82
C ASP A 70 6.88 -8.37 -1.85
N LEU A 71 6.78 -7.44 -0.92
CA LEU A 71 5.63 -7.36 -0.01
C LEU A 71 4.33 -7.14 -0.79
N THR A 72 4.32 -6.26 -1.77
CA THR A 72 3.15 -6.01 -2.61
C THR A 72 2.71 -7.27 -3.33
N LYS A 73 3.64 -8.02 -3.92
CA LYS A 73 3.34 -9.31 -4.55
C LYS A 73 2.74 -10.30 -3.58
N THR A 74 3.29 -10.40 -2.37
CA THR A 74 2.80 -11.29 -1.33
C THR A 74 1.37 -10.92 -0.91
N ILE A 75 1.12 -9.66 -0.61
CA ILE A 75 -0.20 -9.19 -0.20
C ILE A 75 -1.23 -9.36 -1.32
N PHE A 76 -0.86 -9.05 -2.55
CA PHE A 76 -1.75 -9.24 -3.70
C PHE A 76 -2.06 -10.72 -3.97
N SER A 77 -1.07 -11.59 -3.83
CA SER A 77 -1.30 -13.05 -3.94
C SER A 77 -2.25 -13.56 -2.87
N ASN A 78 -2.13 -13.06 -1.64
CA ASN A 78 -3.05 -13.39 -0.55
C ASN A 78 -4.45 -12.85 -0.83
N PHE A 79 -4.56 -11.64 -1.37
CA PHE A 79 -5.82 -11.07 -1.80
C PHE A 79 -6.53 -11.97 -2.82
N LEU A 80 -5.81 -12.44 -3.84
CA LEU A 80 -6.40 -13.31 -4.87
C LEU A 80 -6.94 -14.63 -4.33
N LYS A 81 -6.38 -15.12 -3.22
CA LYS A 81 -6.83 -16.36 -2.55
C LYS A 81 -7.89 -16.11 -1.49
N SER A 82 -8.19 -14.86 -1.20
CA SER A 82 -9.14 -14.48 -0.15
C SER A 82 -10.55 -14.25 -0.69
N LYS A 83 -11.48 -13.90 0.20
CA LYS A 83 -12.82 -13.48 -0.16
C LYS A 83 -12.95 -11.97 -0.38
N ALA A 84 -11.90 -11.20 -0.16
CA ALA A 84 -11.90 -9.78 -0.37
C ALA A 84 -12.22 -9.42 -1.82
N LYS A 85 -12.97 -8.35 -2.01
CA LYS A 85 -13.47 -7.94 -3.34
C LYS A 85 -12.74 -6.74 -3.91
N VAL A 86 -12.07 -5.98 -3.07
CA VAL A 86 -11.42 -4.73 -3.47
C VAL A 86 -9.99 -4.70 -2.95
N PHE A 87 -9.07 -4.40 -3.84
CA PHE A 87 -7.66 -4.15 -3.51
C PHE A 87 -7.32 -2.73 -3.93
N ILE A 88 -6.90 -1.91 -2.98
CA ILE A 88 -6.47 -0.53 -3.23
C ILE A 88 -4.98 -0.43 -2.94
N PHE A 89 -4.25 -0.03 -3.96
CA PHE A 89 -2.81 0.18 -3.91
C PHE A 89 -2.49 1.64 -4.18
N LEU A 90 -1.67 2.24 -3.33
CA LEU A 90 -1.21 3.60 -3.55
C LEU A 90 0.07 3.57 -4.38
N SER A 91 -0.01 4.13 -5.56
CA SER A 91 1.12 4.37 -6.43
C SER A 91 1.62 5.82 -6.26
N SER A 92 2.51 6.24 -7.13
CA SER A 92 3.08 7.58 -7.15
C SER A 92 3.13 8.11 -8.57
N VAL A 93 3.03 9.41 -8.74
CA VAL A 93 3.27 10.07 -10.03
C VAL A 93 4.66 9.76 -10.60
N LYS A 94 5.61 9.46 -9.73
CA LYS A 94 6.96 9.04 -10.13
C LYS A 94 7.00 7.70 -10.85
N ALA A 95 5.97 6.88 -10.71
CA ALA A 95 5.82 5.66 -11.51
C ALA A 95 5.55 5.97 -12.99
N VAL A 96 5.08 7.17 -13.28
CA VAL A 96 4.85 7.66 -14.64
C VAL A 96 6.07 8.39 -15.16
N LYS A 97 6.60 9.34 -14.37
CA LYS A 97 7.77 10.14 -14.77
C LYS A 97 8.46 10.75 -13.55
N ASP A 98 9.76 10.64 -13.47
CA ASP A 98 10.51 11.09 -12.30
C ASP A 98 10.77 12.61 -12.30
N ASN A 99 11.07 13.17 -13.46
CA ASN A 99 11.41 14.59 -13.61
C ASN A 99 10.57 15.22 -14.71
N ASP A 100 9.38 15.68 -14.38
CA ASP A 100 8.59 16.46 -15.33
C ASP A 100 8.04 17.73 -14.68
N ILE A 101 8.21 18.81 -15.39
CA ILE A 101 7.64 20.12 -15.08
C ILE A 101 6.28 20.34 -15.77
N GLN A 102 5.84 19.39 -16.60
CA GLN A 102 4.57 19.46 -17.31
C GLN A 102 3.45 18.79 -16.50
N ASN A 103 2.21 19.14 -16.83
CA ASN A 103 1.06 18.47 -16.23
C ASN A 103 1.00 17.00 -16.66
N LEU A 104 1.01 16.11 -15.69
CA LEU A 104 0.87 14.68 -15.92
C LEU A 104 -0.61 14.31 -15.97
N THR A 105 -0.99 13.56 -16.99
CA THR A 105 -2.35 13.00 -17.15
C THR A 105 -2.27 11.48 -17.26
N GLU A 106 -3.42 10.82 -17.16
CA GLU A 106 -3.51 9.36 -17.28
C GLU A 106 -3.16 8.84 -18.67
N GLU A 107 -3.14 9.71 -19.68
CA GLU A 107 -2.82 9.35 -21.07
C GLU A 107 -1.32 9.30 -21.37
N ILE A 108 -0.50 9.76 -20.45
CA ILE A 108 0.96 9.78 -20.63
C ILE A 108 1.53 8.37 -20.53
N ILE A 109 2.37 7.98 -21.49
CA ILE A 109 3.09 6.73 -21.45
C ILE A 109 4.12 6.77 -20.33
N PRO A 110 4.09 5.83 -19.36
CA PRO A 110 5.04 5.81 -18.26
C PRO A 110 6.49 5.69 -18.72
N ASN A 111 7.34 6.53 -18.19
CA ASN A 111 8.79 6.52 -18.41
C ASN A 111 9.47 7.00 -17.12
N PRO A 112 9.47 6.17 -16.06
CA PRO A 112 10.03 6.52 -14.77
C PRO A 112 11.55 6.63 -14.75
#